data_5376febcc36e9e61b37fb6546d4cfb8b
#
_entry.id   5376febcc36e9e61b37fb6546d4cfb8b
#
_cell.length_a   1.000
_cell.length_b   1.000
_cell.length_c   1.000
_cell.angle_alpha   90.00
_cell.angle_beta   90.00
_cell.angle_gamma   90.00
#
_symmetry.space_group_name_H-M   'P 1'
#
loop_
_entity.id
_entity.type
_entity.pdbx_description
1 polymer ?
#
loop_
_entity_poly.entity_id
_entity_poly.type
_entity_poly.pdbx_seq_one_letter_code
_entity_poly.pdbx_strand_id
1 'polypeptide(L)'
;MNILIKAAKILDANSSHHNTQQDIYIEDGIIKAIGTNLNYPKATEISRDNLHVSQGWFDSSVSFGEPGFEERETITNGLDVAARSGFTHIAYNTNTLPKPDSRADIAFLLEQASGNAVKLHPKACVTSAQSEEKLAPLRELHAAGALSFSNHKTPITNANTLKLALQYTHDFDAIVESFPHNNDMANGGVMHEGAVSTALGLNGIPTVVESMQLQRDLDVLKYTKGKLHIPTLSTEASTALIKAAKKAKQDVSCSVAIHNLFFTDEALQGFDANAKLVPPLREESDQKALQKALLDGVIDMVTSDHQPLNSELKNVELDSAHFGSIGLEHSFGCLLSMFSITETIELLTRGKSRFGIAEHTIEVGATADIALFTPHGTSEISKASIFSSSKNSLFIGQTLPGKVFGVVAQGKSKVYNA
;
A
#
# COMPACT_ATOMS: atom_id res chain seq x y z
N MET A 1 -9.36 21.91 -17.03
CA MET A 1 -9.82 22.16 -15.64
C MET A 1 -8.88 23.16 -15.00
N ASN A 2 -9.41 24.24 -14.41
CA ASN A 2 -8.61 25.32 -13.83
C ASN A 2 -8.80 25.32 -12.31
N ILE A 3 -7.73 25.13 -11.56
CA ILE A 3 -7.72 25.07 -10.10
C ILE A 3 -6.72 26.08 -9.55
N LEU A 4 -7.12 26.76 -8.48
CA LEU A 4 -6.24 27.62 -7.68
C LEU A 4 -6.22 27.12 -6.24
N ILE A 5 -5.12 26.49 -5.85
CA ILE A 5 -4.87 26.09 -4.45
C ILE A 5 -4.29 27.30 -3.74
N LYS A 6 -4.94 27.76 -2.64
CA LYS A 6 -4.57 28.99 -1.94
C LYS A 6 -3.76 28.70 -0.69
N ALA A 7 -2.70 29.48 -0.50
CA ALA A 7 -1.91 29.56 0.73
C ALA A 7 -1.50 28.18 1.30
N ALA A 8 -1.14 27.23 0.41
CA ALA A 8 -0.74 25.88 0.79
C ALA A 8 0.75 25.82 1.15
N LYS A 9 1.10 25.16 2.25
CA LYS A 9 2.48 24.85 2.59
C LYS A 9 2.94 23.63 1.78
N ILE A 10 3.98 23.82 0.97
CA ILE A 10 4.50 22.78 0.07
C ILE A 10 5.50 21.90 0.84
N LEU A 11 5.20 20.60 0.93
CA LEU A 11 6.08 19.56 1.48
C LEU A 11 6.54 18.61 0.37
N ASP A 12 7.52 19.06 -0.41
CA ASP A 12 8.17 18.30 -1.47
C ASP A 12 9.66 18.61 -1.47
N ALA A 13 10.48 17.69 -0.96
CA ALA A 13 11.92 17.91 -0.78
C ALA A 13 12.66 18.19 -2.09
N ASN A 14 12.09 17.80 -3.24
CA ASN A 14 12.65 18.02 -4.57
C ASN A 14 12.22 19.36 -5.18
N SER A 15 11.24 20.06 -4.57
CA SER A 15 10.74 21.35 -5.05
C SER A 15 11.59 22.52 -4.56
N SER A 16 11.82 23.50 -5.45
CA SER A 16 12.42 24.80 -5.08
C SER A 16 11.55 25.59 -4.09
N HIS A 17 10.28 25.23 -3.97
CA HIS A 17 9.30 25.83 -3.06
C HIS A 17 9.12 25.05 -1.76
N HIS A 18 9.97 24.05 -1.47
CA HIS A 18 9.86 23.22 -0.26
C HIS A 18 9.79 24.07 1.02
N ASN A 19 8.86 23.69 1.91
CA ASN A 19 8.60 24.39 3.19
C ASN A 19 8.13 25.85 3.08
N THR A 20 7.77 26.33 1.88
CA THR A 20 7.17 27.67 1.71
C THR A 20 5.65 27.59 1.59
N GLN A 21 4.96 28.67 1.93
CA GLN A 21 3.52 28.81 1.75
C GLN A 21 3.25 29.58 0.46
N GLN A 22 2.58 28.94 -0.51
CA GLN A 22 2.35 29.48 -1.85
C GLN A 22 0.93 29.19 -2.34
N ASP A 23 0.48 29.99 -3.29
CA ASP A 23 -0.65 29.64 -4.14
C ASP A 23 -0.14 28.82 -5.33
N ILE A 24 -0.91 27.83 -5.78
CA ILE A 24 -0.58 26.97 -6.91
C ILE A 24 -1.72 27.03 -7.92
N TYR A 25 -1.44 27.52 -9.12
CA TYR A 25 -2.41 27.53 -10.22
C TYR A 25 -2.16 26.36 -11.17
N ILE A 26 -3.20 25.59 -11.43
CA ILE A 26 -3.19 24.40 -12.27
C ILE A 26 -4.20 24.62 -13.40
N GLU A 27 -3.74 24.45 -14.64
CA GLU A 27 -4.56 24.50 -15.86
C GLU A 27 -4.33 23.24 -16.68
N ASP A 28 -5.41 22.54 -17.04
CA ASP A 28 -5.38 21.30 -17.82
C ASP A 28 -4.41 20.24 -17.27
N GLY A 29 -4.35 20.10 -15.95
CA GLY A 29 -3.52 19.14 -15.26
C GLY A 29 -2.03 19.51 -15.16
N ILE A 30 -1.64 20.72 -15.58
CA ILE A 30 -0.26 21.22 -15.50
C ILE A 30 -0.19 22.39 -14.52
N ILE A 31 0.82 22.41 -13.67
CA ILE A 31 1.11 23.54 -12.78
C ILE A 31 1.63 24.70 -13.62
N LYS A 32 0.85 25.79 -13.73
CA LYS A 32 1.18 26.95 -14.57
C LYS A 32 1.85 28.08 -13.80
N ALA A 33 1.54 28.21 -12.51
CA ALA A 33 2.16 29.23 -11.66
C ALA A 33 2.22 28.77 -10.20
N ILE A 34 3.28 29.15 -9.51
CA ILE A 34 3.46 29.03 -8.06
C ILE A 34 3.91 30.41 -7.58
N GLY A 35 3.26 30.97 -6.56
CA GLY A 35 3.60 32.29 -6.04
C GLY A 35 2.62 32.74 -4.97
N THR A 36 2.76 33.99 -4.51
CA THR A 36 1.88 34.57 -3.51
C THR A 36 0.81 35.44 -4.15
N ASN A 37 -0.40 35.45 -3.59
CA ASN A 37 -1.52 36.29 -4.02
C ASN A 37 -1.91 36.12 -5.52
N LEU A 38 -1.81 34.89 -6.04
CA LEU A 38 -2.26 34.62 -7.40
C LEU A 38 -3.77 34.85 -7.52
N ASN A 39 -4.18 35.43 -8.66
CA ASN A 39 -5.56 35.75 -8.94
C ASN A 39 -5.97 35.17 -10.32
N TYR A 40 -6.79 34.14 -10.30
CA TYR A 40 -7.35 33.49 -11.48
C TYR A 40 -8.88 33.34 -11.33
N PRO A 41 -9.67 34.37 -11.65
CA PRO A 41 -11.12 34.45 -11.35
C PRO A 41 -11.97 33.31 -11.94
N LYS A 42 -11.46 32.61 -12.95
CA LYS A 42 -12.14 31.45 -13.58
C LYS A 42 -11.74 30.11 -13.02
N ALA A 43 -10.78 30.07 -12.10
CA ALA A 43 -10.34 28.83 -11.46
C ALA A 43 -11.25 28.46 -10.29
N THR A 44 -11.45 27.16 -10.10
CA THR A 44 -12.04 26.63 -8.85
C THR A 44 -11.02 26.80 -7.72
N GLU A 45 -11.38 27.58 -6.72
CA GLU A 45 -10.49 27.83 -5.58
C GLU A 45 -10.60 26.70 -4.55
N ILE A 46 -9.43 26.23 -4.07
CA ILE A 46 -9.29 25.32 -2.96
C ILE A 46 -8.54 26.05 -1.85
N SER A 47 -9.25 26.37 -0.78
CA SER A 47 -8.69 27.02 0.39
C SER A 47 -9.11 26.26 1.65
N ARG A 48 -8.18 25.98 2.55
CA ARG A 48 -8.41 25.34 3.86
C ARG A 48 -7.45 25.92 4.88
N ASP A 49 -7.85 25.91 6.14
CA ASP A 49 -6.97 26.31 7.22
C ASP A 49 -5.79 25.33 7.34
N ASN A 50 -4.58 25.88 7.46
CA ASN A 50 -3.35 25.10 7.57
C ASN A 50 -3.18 24.06 6.47
N LEU A 51 -3.58 24.40 5.24
CA LEU A 51 -3.45 23.51 4.08
C LEU A 51 -1.98 23.20 3.80
N HIS A 52 -1.69 21.94 3.64
CA HIS A 52 -0.42 21.42 3.16
C HIS A 52 -0.64 20.63 1.87
N VAL A 53 0.38 20.61 1.05
CA VAL A 53 0.42 19.83 -0.19
C VAL A 53 1.73 19.09 -0.33
N SER A 54 1.67 17.90 -0.89
CA SER A 54 2.84 17.11 -1.31
C SER A 54 2.58 16.50 -2.66
N GLN A 55 3.59 15.84 -3.23
CA GLN A 55 3.33 14.90 -4.32
C GLN A 55 2.27 13.88 -3.86
N GLY A 56 1.43 13.44 -4.78
CA GLY A 56 0.42 12.42 -4.53
C GLY A 56 1.04 11.12 -4.02
N TRP A 57 0.34 10.39 -3.17
CA TRP A 57 0.86 9.20 -2.49
C TRP A 57 0.68 7.93 -3.31
N PHE A 58 1.49 6.92 -2.99
CA PHE A 58 1.45 5.60 -3.60
C PHE A 58 1.29 4.51 -2.56
N ASP A 59 0.39 3.56 -2.83
CA ASP A 59 0.24 2.35 -2.03
C ASP A 59 0.54 1.10 -2.86
N SER A 60 1.46 0.28 -2.36
CA SER A 60 1.95 -0.90 -3.07
C SER A 60 1.10 -2.17 -2.88
N SER A 61 0.06 -2.16 -2.02
CA SER A 61 -0.76 -3.35 -1.73
C SER A 61 -2.18 -2.98 -1.35
N VAL A 62 -3.05 -2.89 -2.35
CA VAL A 62 -4.47 -2.54 -2.18
C VAL A 62 -5.34 -3.61 -2.82
N SER A 63 -6.34 -4.08 -2.07
CA SER A 63 -7.40 -4.94 -2.57
C SER A 63 -8.74 -4.22 -2.45
N PHE A 64 -9.64 -4.45 -3.40
CA PHE A 64 -11.04 -4.06 -3.25
C PHE A 64 -11.93 -5.31 -3.19
N GLY A 65 -12.10 -5.99 -4.29
CA GLY A 65 -12.94 -7.20 -4.38
C GLY A 65 -13.40 -7.43 -5.82
N GLU A 66 -13.62 -6.35 -6.57
CA GLU A 66 -14.01 -6.39 -7.97
C GLU A 66 -12.81 -6.71 -8.87
N PRO A 67 -12.96 -7.67 -9.82
CA PRO A 67 -14.16 -8.47 -10.07
C PRO A 67 -14.31 -9.64 -9.09
N GLY A 68 -15.58 -10.06 -8.90
CA GLY A 68 -15.98 -11.31 -8.28
C GLY A 68 -16.34 -11.26 -6.79
N PHE A 69 -16.07 -10.14 -6.12
CA PHE A 69 -16.40 -9.89 -4.71
C PHE A 69 -16.79 -8.42 -4.51
N GLU A 70 -17.66 -7.91 -5.38
CA GLU A 70 -18.10 -6.50 -5.41
C GLU A 70 -18.80 -6.07 -4.12
N GLU A 71 -19.36 -7.04 -3.39
CA GLU A 71 -19.98 -6.81 -2.07
C GLU A 71 -18.98 -6.35 -1.01
N ARG A 72 -17.68 -6.60 -1.19
CA ARG A 72 -16.61 -6.13 -0.31
C ARG A 72 -16.30 -4.67 -0.57
N GLU A 73 -15.96 -4.38 -1.83
CA GLU A 73 -15.62 -3.05 -2.33
C GLU A 73 -15.58 -3.06 -3.85
N THR A 74 -16.18 -2.07 -4.50
CA THR A 74 -16.02 -1.88 -5.95
C THR A 74 -14.77 -1.08 -6.29
N ILE A 75 -14.24 -1.23 -7.51
CA ILE A 75 -13.09 -0.42 -7.98
C ILE A 75 -13.45 1.07 -7.92
N THR A 76 -14.64 1.45 -8.35
CA THR A 76 -15.09 2.86 -8.35
C THR A 76 -15.08 3.47 -6.94
N ASN A 77 -15.68 2.79 -5.95
CA ASN A 77 -15.69 3.31 -4.58
C ASN A 77 -14.30 3.26 -3.96
N GLY A 78 -13.55 2.17 -4.15
CA GLY A 78 -12.20 2.05 -3.63
C GLY A 78 -11.24 3.13 -4.14
N LEU A 79 -11.36 3.52 -5.42
CA LEU A 79 -10.60 4.65 -5.98
C LEU A 79 -11.06 6.00 -5.39
N ASP A 80 -12.35 6.17 -5.04
CA ASP A 80 -12.81 7.37 -4.33
C ASP A 80 -12.26 7.40 -2.89
N VAL A 81 -12.24 6.25 -2.21
CA VAL A 81 -11.59 6.08 -0.89
C VAL A 81 -10.11 6.41 -0.96
N ALA A 82 -9.38 5.91 -1.96
CA ALA A 82 -7.97 6.22 -2.16
C ALA A 82 -7.73 7.73 -2.37
N ALA A 83 -8.57 8.38 -3.20
CA ALA A 83 -8.51 9.83 -3.41
C ALA A 83 -8.76 10.62 -2.11
N ARG A 84 -9.74 10.20 -1.29
CA ARG A 84 -10.02 10.78 0.05
C ARG A 84 -8.83 10.64 0.98
N SER A 85 -8.06 9.58 0.80
CA SER A 85 -6.90 9.23 1.62
C SER A 85 -5.57 9.81 1.12
N GLY A 86 -5.57 10.62 0.03
CA GLY A 86 -4.38 11.29 -0.52
C GLY A 86 -3.57 10.46 -1.52
N PHE A 87 -4.00 9.24 -1.81
CA PHE A 87 -3.33 8.40 -2.79
C PHE A 87 -3.75 8.78 -4.21
N THR A 88 -2.77 8.97 -5.07
CA THR A 88 -2.96 9.21 -6.52
C THR A 88 -2.57 7.98 -7.35
N HIS A 89 -1.85 7.05 -6.75
CA HIS A 89 -1.43 5.79 -7.35
C HIS A 89 -1.63 4.65 -6.37
N ILE A 90 -2.23 3.54 -6.82
CA ILE A 90 -2.35 2.30 -6.05
C ILE A 90 -1.93 1.11 -6.90
N ALA A 91 -1.24 0.13 -6.30
CA ALA A 91 -0.98 -1.17 -6.89
C ALA A 91 -2.07 -2.16 -6.45
N TYR A 92 -2.86 -2.63 -7.40
CA TYR A 92 -4.04 -3.44 -7.16
C TYR A 92 -3.70 -4.93 -7.15
N ASN A 93 -4.03 -5.61 -6.06
CA ASN A 93 -3.68 -6.99 -5.82
C ASN A 93 -4.47 -8.01 -6.68
N THR A 94 -3.96 -9.24 -6.72
CA THR A 94 -4.46 -10.33 -7.57
C THR A 94 -5.53 -11.22 -6.91
N ASN A 95 -6.08 -10.82 -5.77
CA ASN A 95 -7.07 -11.59 -5.00
C ASN A 95 -8.52 -11.34 -5.46
N THR A 96 -8.74 -11.36 -6.76
CA THR A 96 -10.04 -11.21 -7.45
C THR A 96 -10.52 -12.54 -8.03
N LEU A 97 -11.73 -12.57 -8.56
CA LEU A 97 -12.30 -13.73 -9.26
C LEU A 97 -12.96 -13.27 -10.58
N PRO A 98 -12.36 -13.57 -11.74
CA PRO A 98 -11.14 -14.37 -11.92
C PRO A 98 -9.88 -13.68 -11.38
N LYS A 99 -8.84 -14.48 -11.09
CA LYS A 99 -7.50 -13.95 -10.79
C LYS A 99 -6.89 -13.40 -12.08
N PRO A 100 -6.18 -12.26 -12.07
CA PRO A 100 -5.65 -11.61 -13.27
C PRO A 100 -4.43 -12.37 -13.83
N ASP A 101 -4.66 -13.40 -14.62
CA ASP A 101 -3.63 -14.18 -15.30
C ASP A 101 -3.73 -14.12 -16.84
N SER A 102 -4.62 -13.29 -17.37
CA SER A 102 -4.81 -13.06 -18.81
C SER A 102 -4.78 -11.58 -19.18
N ARG A 103 -4.53 -11.28 -20.46
CA ARG A 103 -4.60 -9.89 -20.98
C ARG A 103 -5.98 -9.25 -20.82
N ALA A 104 -7.03 -10.04 -20.90
CA ALA A 104 -8.40 -9.57 -20.75
C ALA A 104 -8.67 -9.09 -19.32
N ASP A 105 -8.16 -9.78 -18.32
CA ASP A 105 -8.32 -9.38 -16.92
C ASP A 105 -7.61 -8.05 -16.63
N ILE A 106 -6.37 -7.90 -17.15
CA ILE A 106 -5.63 -6.63 -17.01
C ILE A 106 -6.36 -5.49 -17.71
N ALA A 107 -6.86 -5.72 -18.93
CA ALA A 107 -7.61 -4.72 -19.70
C ALA A 107 -8.90 -4.32 -18.97
N PHE A 108 -9.62 -5.27 -18.38
CA PHE A 108 -10.81 -5.02 -17.57
C PHE A 108 -10.50 -4.09 -16.38
N LEU A 109 -9.47 -4.39 -15.60
CA LEU A 109 -9.08 -3.58 -14.44
C LEU A 109 -8.71 -2.14 -14.84
N LEU A 110 -7.98 -1.97 -15.94
CA LEU A 110 -7.59 -0.66 -16.44
C LEU A 110 -8.79 0.14 -16.96
N GLU A 111 -9.75 -0.52 -17.62
CA GLU A 111 -10.97 0.10 -18.13
C GLU A 111 -11.87 0.56 -16.98
N GLN A 112 -12.11 -0.29 -15.97
CA GLN A 112 -12.91 0.05 -14.79
C GLN A 112 -12.33 1.24 -14.01
N ALA A 113 -11.00 1.38 -13.99
CA ALA A 113 -10.31 2.48 -13.33
C ALA A 113 -10.21 3.75 -14.20
N SER A 114 -10.60 3.66 -15.47
CA SER A 114 -10.37 4.75 -16.42
C SER A 114 -11.11 6.01 -16.01
N GLY A 115 -10.53 7.17 -16.34
CA GLY A 115 -11.18 8.45 -16.04
C GLY A 115 -11.25 8.81 -14.55
N ASN A 116 -10.50 8.18 -13.65
CA ASN A 116 -10.42 8.53 -12.23
C ASN A 116 -9.26 9.51 -11.94
N ALA A 117 -9.28 10.16 -10.78
CA ALA A 117 -8.16 10.96 -10.28
C ALA A 117 -7.03 10.08 -9.73
N VAL A 118 -7.34 8.87 -9.29
CA VAL A 118 -6.38 7.87 -8.82
C VAL A 118 -6.08 6.90 -9.95
N LYS A 119 -4.80 6.66 -10.21
CA LYS A 119 -4.34 5.68 -11.18
C LYS A 119 -4.21 4.31 -10.51
N LEU A 120 -5.01 3.36 -10.97
CA LEU A 120 -4.88 1.96 -10.60
C LEU A 120 -3.81 1.30 -11.47
N HIS A 121 -2.86 0.63 -10.82
CA HIS A 121 -1.83 -0.18 -11.45
C HIS A 121 -2.13 -1.65 -11.13
N PRO A 122 -2.64 -2.44 -12.07
CA PRO A 122 -2.95 -3.84 -11.80
C PRO A 122 -1.66 -4.65 -11.62
N LYS A 123 -1.64 -5.52 -10.64
CA LYS A 123 -0.70 -6.63 -10.57
C LYS A 123 -1.28 -7.81 -11.34
N ALA A 124 -0.42 -8.67 -11.87
CA ALA A 124 -0.82 -9.93 -12.49
C ALA A 124 -0.31 -11.11 -11.67
N CYS A 125 -0.94 -12.29 -11.83
CA CYS A 125 -0.47 -13.49 -11.18
C CYS A 125 0.90 -13.92 -11.70
N VAL A 126 1.76 -14.43 -10.80
CA VAL A 126 3.02 -15.10 -11.18
C VAL A 126 2.71 -16.45 -11.84
N THR A 127 1.75 -17.17 -11.26
CA THR A 127 1.34 -18.50 -11.74
C THR A 127 -0.06 -18.46 -12.32
N SER A 128 -0.34 -19.40 -13.24
CA SER A 128 -1.67 -19.54 -13.80
C SER A 128 -2.71 -19.85 -12.71
N ALA A 129 -3.90 -19.29 -12.82
CA ALA A 129 -5.00 -19.58 -11.90
C ALA A 129 -5.40 -21.07 -11.88
N GLN A 130 -5.06 -21.80 -12.94
CA GLN A 130 -5.34 -23.23 -13.06
C GLN A 130 -4.27 -24.15 -12.45
N SER A 131 -3.04 -23.61 -12.18
CA SER A 131 -1.94 -24.41 -11.64
C SER A 131 -0.89 -23.50 -11.00
N GLU A 132 -0.67 -23.65 -9.70
CA GLU A 132 0.37 -22.92 -8.96
C GLU A 132 1.82 -23.26 -9.39
N GLU A 133 2.02 -24.32 -10.16
CA GLU A 133 3.32 -24.73 -10.67
C GLU A 133 3.64 -24.11 -12.04
N LYS A 134 2.61 -23.69 -12.80
CA LYS A 134 2.75 -23.18 -14.15
C LYS A 134 2.78 -21.65 -14.13
N LEU A 135 3.82 -21.03 -14.72
CA LEU A 135 3.86 -19.59 -14.89
C LEU A 135 2.70 -19.08 -15.74
N ALA A 136 2.15 -17.94 -15.37
CA ALA A 136 1.29 -17.14 -16.23
C ALA A 136 2.09 -16.60 -17.44
N PRO A 137 1.45 -16.08 -18.49
CA PRO A 137 2.13 -15.50 -19.65
C PRO A 137 2.70 -14.12 -19.34
N LEU A 138 3.72 -14.06 -18.46
CA LEU A 138 4.21 -12.84 -17.82
C LEU A 138 4.56 -11.71 -18.80
N ARG A 139 5.18 -12.03 -19.96
CA ARG A 139 5.51 -10.99 -20.97
C ARG A 139 4.26 -10.37 -21.59
N GLU A 140 3.23 -11.17 -21.83
CA GLU A 140 1.96 -10.69 -22.40
C GLU A 140 1.21 -9.83 -21.38
N LEU A 141 1.22 -10.24 -20.12
CA LEU A 141 0.61 -9.50 -19.01
C LEU A 141 1.32 -8.16 -18.77
N HIS A 142 2.66 -8.16 -18.81
CA HIS A 142 3.43 -6.92 -18.75
C HIS A 142 3.09 -5.97 -19.90
N ALA A 143 3.04 -6.50 -21.14
CA ALA A 143 2.66 -5.72 -22.32
C ALA A 143 1.21 -5.21 -22.27
N ALA A 144 0.33 -5.87 -21.52
CA ALA A 144 -1.04 -5.44 -21.27
C ALA A 144 -1.13 -4.34 -20.19
N GLY A 145 -0.06 -4.05 -19.45
CA GLY A 145 0.03 -3.00 -18.44
C GLY A 145 0.09 -3.47 -16.99
N ALA A 146 0.40 -4.74 -16.74
CA ALA A 146 0.66 -5.21 -15.38
C ALA A 146 1.90 -4.53 -14.79
N LEU A 147 1.79 -4.01 -13.57
CA LEU A 147 2.84 -3.29 -12.84
C LEU A 147 3.92 -4.25 -12.32
N SER A 148 3.51 -5.37 -11.76
CA SER A 148 4.34 -6.40 -11.16
C SER A 148 3.62 -7.74 -11.19
N PHE A 149 4.31 -8.81 -10.78
CA PHE A 149 3.77 -10.16 -10.74
C PHE A 149 3.71 -10.67 -9.32
N SER A 150 2.51 -10.98 -8.83
CA SER A 150 2.24 -11.36 -7.44
C SER A 150 1.12 -12.39 -7.35
N ASN A 151 1.24 -13.37 -6.48
CA ASN A 151 0.12 -14.22 -6.08
C ASN A 151 -0.56 -13.69 -4.80
N HIS A 152 -0.41 -12.39 -4.52
CA HIS A 152 -0.87 -11.74 -3.29
C HIS A 152 -0.33 -12.48 -2.06
N LYS A 153 -1.18 -12.87 -1.11
CA LYS A 153 -0.80 -13.57 0.14
C LYS A 153 -0.70 -15.11 -0.02
N THR A 154 -0.65 -15.60 -1.25
CA THR A 154 -0.35 -17.00 -1.56
C THR A 154 1.15 -17.15 -1.84
N PRO A 155 1.92 -17.83 -0.98
CA PRO A 155 3.36 -17.95 -1.18
C PRO A 155 3.69 -18.80 -2.41
N ILE A 156 4.79 -18.49 -3.09
CA ILE A 156 5.35 -19.32 -4.14
C ILE A 156 6.12 -20.48 -3.47
N THR A 157 5.48 -21.62 -3.27
CA THR A 157 6.07 -22.75 -2.52
C THR A 157 7.20 -23.43 -3.29
N ASN A 158 7.07 -23.56 -4.61
CA ASN A 158 8.07 -24.20 -5.46
C ASN A 158 9.19 -23.19 -5.83
N ALA A 159 10.40 -23.42 -5.30
CA ALA A 159 11.56 -22.57 -5.58
C ALA A 159 11.95 -22.51 -7.06
N ASN A 160 11.67 -23.58 -7.85
CA ASN A 160 11.91 -23.57 -9.28
C ASN A 160 10.95 -22.64 -10.03
N THR A 161 9.71 -22.55 -9.59
CA THR A 161 8.72 -21.59 -10.14
C THR A 161 9.20 -20.15 -9.90
N LEU A 162 9.65 -19.81 -8.69
CA LEU A 162 10.23 -18.49 -8.40
C LEU A 162 11.48 -18.21 -9.25
N LYS A 163 12.38 -19.20 -9.36
CA LYS A 163 13.58 -19.10 -10.21
C LYS A 163 13.22 -18.78 -11.66
N LEU A 164 12.28 -19.52 -12.24
CA LEU A 164 11.84 -19.32 -13.63
C LEU A 164 11.18 -17.97 -13.81
N ALA A 165 10.33 -17.54 -12.86
CA ALA A 165 9.70 -16.23 -12.90
C ALA A 165 10.74 -15.09 -12.91
N LEU A 166 11.72 -15.11 -11.99
CA LEU A 166 12.78 -14.11 -11.91
C LEU A 166 13.70 -14.10 -13.15
N GLN A 167 14.02 -15.26 -13.72
CA GLN A 167 14.80 -15.34 -14.94
C GLN A 167 14.02 -14.79 -16.15
N TYR A 168 12.74 -15.14 -16.26
CA TYR A 168 11.92 -14.73 -17.38
C TYR A 168 11.61 -13.23 -17.37
N THR A 169 11.35 -12.66 -16.19
CA THR A 169 11.08 -11.23 -16.04
C THR A 169 12.30 -10.34 -16.19
N HIS A 170 13.50 -10.89 -16.07
CA HIS A 170 14.76 -10.15 -16.21
C HIS A 170 14.89 -9.47 -17.60
N ASP A 171 14.42 -10.12 -18.67
CA ASP A 171 14.51 -9.60 -20.04
C ASP A 171 13.70 -8.33 -20.30
N PHE A 172 12.69 -8.05 -19.49
CA PHE A 172 11.83 -6.87 -19.60
C PHE A 172 11.71 -6.07 -18.29
N ASP A 173 12.70 -6.26 -17.41
CA ASP A 173 12.94 -5.48 -16.22
C ASP A 173 11.75 -5.40 -15.24
N ALA A 174 10.91 -6.43 -15.18
CA ALA A 174 9.72 -6.45 -14.33
C ALA A 174 9.99 -7.05 -12.93
N ILE A 175 9.15 -6.65 -11.98
CA ILE A 175 9.25 -7.04 -10.58
C ILE A 175 8.41 -8.30 -10.34
N VAL A 176 9.01 -9.30 -9.69
CA VAL A 176 8.30 -10.44 -9.07
C VAL A 176 8.12 -10.15 -7.59
N GLU A 177 6.91 -10.35 -7.08
CA GLU A 177 6.60 -10.26 -5.65
C GLU A 177 6.45 -11.67 -5.08
N SER A 178 7.11 -11.95 -3.96
CA SER A 178 6.97 -13.21 -3.23
C SER A 178 6.57 -12.94 -1.79
N PHE A 179 5.39 -13.42 -1.41
CA PHE A 179 4.92 -13.30 -0.04
C PHE A 179 5.69 -14.27 0.86
N PRO A 180 6.41 -13.78 1.90
CA PRO A 180 7.32 -14.57 2.68
C PRO A 180 6.59 -15.38 3.78
N HIS A 181 5.90 -16.45 3.39
CA HIS A 181 5.10 -17.27 4.29
C HIS A 181 5.24 -18.76 3.97
N ASN A 182 5.61 -19.55 4.97
CA ASN A 182 5.66 -21.01 4.86
C ASN A 182 4.39 -21.62 5.44
N ASN A 183 3.49 -22.08 4.57
CA ASN A 183 2.18 -22.60 4.98
C ASN A 183 2.27 -23.85 5.86
N ASP A 184 3.23 -24.74 5.62
CA ASP A 184 3.38 -25.98 6.37
C ASP A 184 3.77 -25.70 7.82
N MET A 185 4.67 -24.73 8.03
CA MET A 185 5.08 -24.32 9.38
C MET A 185 4.03 -23.44 10.07
N ALA A 186 3.27 -22.65 9.32
CA ALA A 186 2.18 -21.84 9.87
C ALA A 186 1.05 -22.74 10.41
N ASN A 187 0.88 -23.93 9.86
CA ASN A 187 -0.01 -25.01 10.32
C ASN A 187 -1.41 -24.52 10.77
N GLY A 188 -2.04 -23.65 9.96
CA GLY A 188 -3.35 -23.09 10.26
C GLY A 188 -3.37 -22.10 11.45
N GLY A 189 -2.22 -21.55 11.83
CA GLY A 189 -2.14 -20.52 12.87
C GLY A 189 -2.95 -19.26 12.49
N VAL A 190 -3.49 -18.60 13.50
CA VAL A 190 -4.41 -17.46 13.33
C VAL A 190 -3.86 -16.14 13.85
N MET A 191 -2.75 -16.18 14.60
CA MET A 191 -2.07 -15.03 15.18
C MET A 191 -0.59 -15.33 15.38
N HIS A 192 0.19 -14.40 15.93
CA HIS A 192 1.57 -14.62 16.32
C HIS A 192 1.69 -15.73 17.40
N GLU A 193 2.67 -16.62 17.24
CA GLU A 193 3.03 -17.60 18.27
C GLU A 193 3.86 -16.92 19.37
N GLY A 194 3.26 -16.76 20.54
CA GLY A 194 3.89 -16.09 21.68
C GLY A 194 3.07 -16.21 22.96
N ALA A 195 3.34 -15.32 23.90
CA ALA A 195 2.67 -15.31 25.20
C ALA A 195 1.16 -15.10 25.07
N VAL A 196 0.74 -14.19 24.16
CA VAL A 196 -0.69 -13.87 23.96
C VAL A 196 -1.44 -15.06 23.37
N SER A 197 -0.92 -15.70 22.30
CA SER A 197 -1.58 -16.88 21.69
C SER A 197 -1.72 -18.04 22.68
N THR A 198 -0.68 -18.26 23.51
CA THR A 198 -0.72 -19.28 24.57
C THR A 198 -1.79 -18.96 25.61
N ALA A 199 -1.89 -17.70 26.06
CA ALA A 199 -2.89 -17.27 27.03
C ALA A 199 -4.33 -17.37 26.49
N LEU A 200 -4.53 -17.13 25.19
CA LEU A 200 -5.84 -17.22 24.52
C LEU A 200 -6.19 -18.64 24.08
N GLY A 201 -5.23 -19.59 24.10
CA GLY A 201 -5.42 -20.94 23.59
C GLY A 201 -5.58 -21.02 22.08
N LEU A 202 -5.00 -20.06 21.36
CA LEU A 202 -5.08 -19.95 19.90
C LEU A 202 -3.82 -20.51 19.23
N ASN A 203 -3.98 -21.11 18.05
CA ASN A 203 -2.87 -21.62 17.25
C ASN A 203 -2.02 -20.46 16.71
N GLY A 204 -0.72 -20.48 16.99
CA GLY A 204 0.22 -19.42 16.64
C GLY A 204 0.93 -19.65 15.31
N ILE A 205 1.38 -18.56 14.69
CA ILE A 205 2.24 -18.51 13.50
C ILE A 205 3.64 -18.08 13.98
N PRO A 206 4.62 -19.01 14.04
CA PRO A 206 5.97 -18.68 14.49
C PRO A 206 6.66 -17.66 13.55
N THR A 207 7.57 -16.86 14.10
CA THR A 207 8.33 -15.86 13.31
C THR A 207 9.17 -16.49 12.20
N VAL A 208 9.64 -17.72 12.44
CA VAL A 208 10.47 -18.48 11.48
C VAL A 208 9.72 -18.79 10.16
N VAL A 209 8.39 -18.81 10.16
CA VAL A 209 7.55 -18.96 8.95
C VAL A 209 7.92 -17.93 7.89
N GLU A 210 8.15 -16.68 8.31
CA GLU A 210 8.51 -15.58 7.42
C GLU A 210 9.98 -15.64 7.01
N SER A 211 10.89 -15.76 8.00
CA SER A 211 12.33 -15.68 7.73
C SER A 211 12.86 -16.86 6.91
N MET A 212 12.34 -18.07 7.09
CA MET A 212 12.73 -19.24 6.26
C MET A 212 12.33 -19.08 4.80
N GLN A 213 11.09 -18.64 4.53
CA GLN A 213 10.63 -18.39 3.17
C GLN A 213 11.45 -17.28 2.53
N LEU A 214 11.67 -16.18 3.25
CA LEU A 214 12.47 -15.05 2.80
C LEU A 214 13.90 -15.47 2.48
N GLN A 215 14.57 -16.22 3.36
CA GLN A 215 15.94 -16.67 3.11
C GLN A 215 16.05 -17.49 1.83
N ARG A 216 15.11 -18.44 1.61
CA ARG A 216 15.04 -19.22 0.38
C ARG A 216 14.89 -18.31 -0.85
N ASP A 217 14.01 -17.32 -0.80
CA ASP A 217 13.72 -16.42 -1.91
C ASP A 217 14.91 -15.53 -2.24
N LEU A 218 15.67 -15.08 -1.23
CA LEU A 218 16.90 -14.32 -1.40
C LEU A 218 18.03 -15.17 -2.02
N ASP A 219 18.12 -16.45 -1.68
CA ASP A 219 19.09 -17.36 -2.29
C ASP A 219 18.76 -17.59 -3.78
N VAL A 220 17.48 -17.73 -4.12
CA VAL A 220 17.03 -17.81 -5.52
C VAL A 220 17.31 -16.51 -6.26
N LEU A 221 17.03 -15.34 -5.64
CA LEU A 221 17.33 -14.03 -6.22
C LEU A 221 18.81 -13.85 -6.49
N LYS A 222 19.67 -14.23 -5.55
CA LYS A 222 21.14 -14.19 -5.71
C LYS A 222 21.61 -14.98 -6.93
N TYR A 223 20.99 -16.12 -7.19
CA TYR A 223 21.31 -16.97 -8.34
C TYR A 223 20.79 -16.37 -9.65
N THR A 224 19.54 -15.86 -9.67
CA THR A 224 18.88 -15.40 -10.91
C THR A 224 19.23 -13.97 -11.31
N LYS A 225 19.59 -13.12 -10.33
CA LYS A 225 19.84 -11.67 -10.50
C LYS A 225 18.63 -10.91 -11.09
N GLY A 226 17.41 -11.41 -10.84
CA GLY A 226 16.16 -10.74 -11.21
C GLY A 226 15.82 -9.57 -10.27
N LYS A 227 14.59 -9.05 -10.35
CA LYS A 227 14.05 -8.04 -9.44
C LYS A 227 12.99 -8.65 -8.54
N LEU A 228 13.21 -8.60 -7.22
CA LEU A 228 12.30 -9.17 -6.23
C LEU A 228 11.75 -8.07 -5.32
N HIS A 229 10.45 -8.13 -5.04
CA HIS A 229 9.84 -7.37 -3.95
C HIS A 229 9.25 -8.33 -2.92
N ILE A 230 9.52 -8.09 -1.65
CA ILE A 230 8.98 -8.86 -0.52
C ILE A 230 7.89 -8.01 0.15
N PRO A 231 6.61 -8.33 -0.06
CA PRO A 231 5.52 -7.56 0.52
C PRO A 231 5.37 -7.84 2.02
N THR A 232 4.97 -6.81 2.76
CA THR A 232 4.47 -6.90 4.14
C THR A 232 5.35 -7.70 5.13
N LEU A 233 6.60 -7.29 5.33
CA LEU A 233 7.45 -7.86 6.39
C LEU A 233 6.83 -7.62 7.78
N SER A 234 7.02 -8.57 8.69
CA SER A 234 6.49 -8.48 10.05
C SER A 234 7.50 -8.78 11.17
N THR A 235 8.73 -9.23 10.86
CA THR A 235 9.68 -9.66 11.87
C THR A 235 11.03 -8.97 11.82
N GLU A 236 11.69 -8.77 12.98
CA GLU A 236 13.07 -8.28 13.08
C GLU A 236 14.05 -9.14 12.29
N ALA A 237 13.91 -10.47 12.39
CA ALA A 237 14.77 -11.41 11.67
C ALA A 237 14.74 -11.18 10.15
N SER A 238 13.57 -10.90 9.60
CA SER A 238 13.43 -10.60 8.16
C SER A 238 14.09 -9.27 7.78
N THR A 239 14.03 -8.25 8.63
CA THR A 239 14.72 -6.97 8.35
C THR A 239 16.24 -7.17 8.28
N ALA A 240 16.82 -8.02 9.12
CA ALA A 240 18.23 -8.36 9.09
C ALA A 240 18.64 -9.06 7.79
N LEU A 241 17.80 -9.98 7.28
CA LEU A 241 18.01 -10.67 6.00
C LEU A 241 17.97 -9.70 4.82
N ILE A 242 16.98 -8.81 4.76
CA ILE A 242 16.88 -7.77 3.72
C ILE A 242 18.10 -6.84 3.76
N LYS A 243 18.51 -6.39 4.95
CA LYS A 243 19.70 -5.55 5.12
C LYS A 243 20.96 -6.21 4.56
N ALA A 244 21.13 -7.51 4.85
CA ALA A 244 22.27 -8.30 4.32
C ALA A 244 22.19 -8.45 2.79
N ALA A 245 21.03 -8.73 2.23
CA ALA A 245 20.82 -8.86 0.79
C ALA A 245 21.10 -7.53 0.04
N LYS A 246 20.61 -6.40 0.56
CA LYS A 246 20.88 -5.06 0.01
C LYS A 246 22.38 -4.72 0.08
N LYS A 247 23.05 -5.03 1.20
CA LYS A 247 24.50 -4.87 1.34
C LYS A 247 25.27 -5.71 0.30
N ALA A 248 24.77 -6.89 -0.04
CA ALA A 248 25.28 -7.75 -1.09
C ALA A 248 24.88 -7.31 -2.51
N LYS A 249 24.22 -6.14 -2.66
CA LYS A 249 23.76 -5.55 -3.92
C LYS A 249 22.78 -6.45 -4.70
N GLN A 250 21.99 -7.26 -4.00
CA GLN A 250 20.87 -7.94 -4.62
C GLN A 250 19.74 -6.91 -4.92
N ASP A 251 19.08 -7.06 -6.06
CA ASP A 251 17.96 -6.19 -6.44
C ASP A 251 16.67 -6.61 -5.71
N VAL A 252 16.62 -6.31 -4.42
CA VAL A 252 15.50 -6.59 -3.52
C VAL A 252 14.95 -5.33 -2.91
N SER A 253 13.62 -5.25 -2.84
CA SER A 253 12.89 -4.26 -2.05
C SER A 253 11.86 -4.95 -1.16
N CYS A 254 11.36 -4.25 -0.17
CA CYS A 254 10.30 -4.75 0.71
C CYS A 254 9.38 -3.64 1.19
N SER A 255 8.21 -4.04 1.65
CA SER A 255 7.25 -3.15 2.29
C SER A 255 6.87 -3.65 3.68
N VAL A 256 6.21 -2.79 4.45
CA VAL A 256 5.60 -3.11 5.75
C VAL A 256 4.18 -2.55 5.79
N ALA A 257 3.24 -3.31 6.35
CA ALA A 257 1.87 -2.85 6.53
C ALA A 257 1.77 -1.88 7.72
N ILE A 258 0.93 -0.84 7.60
CA ILE A 258 0.69 0.12 8.69
C ILE A 258 0.21 -0.56 9.96
N HIS A 259 -0.55 -1.67 9.83
CA HIS A 259 -1.04 -2.45 10.95
C HIS A 259 0.11 -3.00 11.81
N ASN A 260 1.16 -3.55 11.19
CA ASN A 260 2.33 -4.10 11.87
C ASN A 260 3.26 -3.03 12.45
N LEU A 261 3.15 -1.77 12.00
CA LEU A 261 3.85 -0.64 12.58
C LEU A 261 3.14 -0.07 13.81
N PHE A 262 1.81 -0.14 13.84
CA PHE A 262 0.99 0.55 14.85
C PHE A 262 0.50 -0.39 15.97
N PHE A 263 0.14 -1.63 15.64
CA PHE A 263 -0.41 -2.60 16.59
C PHE A 263 0.56 -3.74 16.88
N THR A 264 0.39 -4.36 18.04
CA THR A 264 1.04 -5.60 18.44
C THR A 264 0.01 -6.73 18.54
N ASP A 265 0.46 -7.95 18.80
CA ASP A 265 -0.39 -9.13 19.03
C ASP A 265 -1.36 -8.97 20.22
N GLU A 266 -1.09 -8.03 21.12
CA GLU A 266 -2.01 -7.68 22.22
C GLU A 266 -3.39 -7.19 21.73
N ALA A 267 -3.48 -6.68 20.50
CA ALA A 267 -4.76 -6.30 19.90
C ALA A 267 -5.75 -7.46 19.76
N LEU A 268 -5.28 -8.71 19.85
CA LEU A 268 -6.14 -9.89 19.81
C LEU A 268 -6.70 -10.31 21.18
N GLN A 269 -6.27 -9.70 22.29
CA GLN A 269 -6.75 -10.05 23.63
C GLN A 269 -8.29 -9.93 23.79
N GLY A 270 -8.93 -9.07 23.01
CA GLY A 270 -10.38 -8.93 22.95
C GLY A 270 -11.08 -9.83 21.94
N PHE A 271 -10.37 -10.78 21.30
CA PHE A 271 -10.89 -11.61 20.20
C PHE A 271 -11.46 -10.80 19.02
N ASP A 272 -10.96 -9.57 18.81
CA ASP A 272 -11.39 -8.78 17.66
C ASP A 272 -10.90 -9.42 16.35
N ALA A 273 -11.84 -9.92 15.57
CA ALA A 273 -11.56 -10.52 14.27
C ALA A 273 -10.88 -9.53 13.28
N ASN A 274 -11.01 -8.20 13.48
CA ASN A 274 -10.32 -7.23 12.65
C ASN A 274 -8.80 -7.24 12.89
N ALA A 275 -8.33 -7.76 14.04
CA ALA A 275 -6.92 -7.96 14.35
C ALA A 275 -6.35 -9.25 13.73
N LYS A 276 -7.18 -10.13 13.14
CA LYS A 276 -6.72 -11.31 12.43
C LYS A 276 -6.15 -10.92 11.07
N LEU A 277 -4.83 -10.83 11.00
CA LEU A 277 -4.05 -10.39 9.83
C LEU A 277 -3.02 -11.43 9.41
N VAL A 278 -2.63 -11.41 8.14
CA VAL A 278 -1.48 -12.13 7.61
C VAL A 278 -0.63 -11.18 6.74
N PRO A 279 0.66 -10.96 7.07
CA PRO A 279 1.34 -11.52 8.23
C PRO A 279 0.69 -11.08 9.54
N PRO A 280 0.82 -11.88 10.63
CA PRO A 280 0.19 -11.54 11.90
C PRO A 280 0.83 -10.31 12.53
N LEU A 281 0.10 -9.64 13.41
CA LEU A 281 0.67 -8.68 14.34
C LEU A 281 1.66 -9.41 15.25
N ARG A 282 2.82 -8.82 15.48
CA ARG A 282 3.91 -9.41 16.27
C ARG A 282 4.04 -8.71 17.60
N GLU A 283 5.02 -9.13 18.39
CA GLU A 283 5.37 -8.49 19.66
C GLU A 283 5.96 -7.09 19.46
N GLU A 284 6.02 -6.31 20.55
CA GLU A 284 6.54 -4.94 20.55
C GLU A 284 8.00 -4.85 20.06
N SER A 285 8.80 -5.89 20.29
CA SER A 285 10.19 -5.98 19.83
C SER A 285 10.27 -5.95 18.28
N ASP A 286 9.44 -6.75 17.61
CA ASP A 286 9.35 -6.79 16.16
C ASP A 286 8.80 -5.45 15.62
N GLN A 287 7.75 -4.90 16.23
CA GLN A 287 7.17 -3.61 15.85
C GLN A 287 8.22 -2.49 15.87
N LYS A 288 8.99 -2.36 16.95
CA LYS A 288 10.07 -1.36 17.06
C LYS A 288 11.18 -1.57 16.04
N ALA A 289 11.53 -2.85 15.79
CA ALA A 289 12.53 -3.18 14.77
C ALA A 289 12.05 -2.79 13.36
N LEU A 290 10.77 -3.02 13.02
CA LEU A 290 10.17 -2.60 11.75
C LEU A 290 10.17 -1.07 11.60
N GLN A 291 9.74 -0.32 12.63
CA GLN A 291 9.74 1.15 12.64
C GLN A 291 11.16 1.68 12.40
N LYS A 292 12.15 1.14 13.11
CA LYS A 292 13.56 1.50 12.92
C LYS A 292 14.07 1.15 11.53
N ALA A 293 13.81 -0.06 11.03
CA ALA A 293 14.23 -0.50 9.71
C ALA A 293 13.62 0.34 8.58
N LEU A 294 12.41 0.87 8.78
CA LEU A 294 11.74 1.77 7.85
C LEU A 294 12.45 3.13 7.78
N LEU A 295 12.81 3.73 8.93
CA LEU A 295 13.54 4.99 8.99
C LEU A 295 14.99 4.84 8.48
N ASP A 296 15.64 3.72 8.78
CA ASP A 296 17.00 3.41 8.30
C ASP A 296 17.05 3.08 6.78
N GLY A 297 15.91 3.05 6.07
CA GLY A 297 15.82 2.72 4.64
C GLY A 297 16.07 1.23 4.31
N VAL A 298 16.08 0.36 5.32
CA VAL A 298 16.12 -1.10 5.11
C VAL A 298 14.79 -1.58 4.52
N ILE A 299 13.67 -1.08 5.04
CA ILE A 299 12.34 -1.25 4.43
C ILE A 299 12.11 -0.08 3.49
N ASP A 300 11.73 -0.36 2.25
CA ASP A 300 11.66 0.64 1.18
C ASP A 300 10.39 1.49 1.25
N MET A 301 9.27 0.92 1.66
CA MET A 301 7.98 1.60 1.64
C MET A 301 7.00 1.05 2.65
N VAL A 302 6.00 1.86 2.95
CA VAL A 302 4.81 1.48 3.71
C VAL A 302 3.68 1.14 2.75
N THR A 303 2.81 0.23 3.15
CA THR A 303 1.54 -0.04 2.48
C THR A 303 0.39 -0.04 3.48
N SER A 304 -0.79 0.34 3.03
CA SER A 304 -2.00 0.20 3.84
C SER A 304 -2.39 -1.25 4.06
N ASP A 305 -1.96 -2.14 3.16
CA ASP A 305 -2.42 -3.53 3.08
C ASP A 305 -3.95 -3.64 3.15
N HIS A 306 -4.61 -2.69 2.47
CA HIS A 306 -6.06 -2.50 2.48
C HIS A 306 -6.77 -3.73 1.93
N GLN A 307 -7.57 -4.38 2.79
CA GLN A 307 -8.30 -5.59 2.43
C GLN A 307 -9.72 -5.52 3.00
N PRO A 308 -10.67 -4.96 2.23
CA PRO A 308 -12.07 -4.92 2.61
C PRO A 308 -12.67 -6.32 2.60
N LEU A 309 -13.43 -6.62 3.66
CA LEU A 309 -14.13 -7.89 3.86
C LEU A 309 -15.53 -7.58 4.38
N ASN A 310 -16.52 -8.26 3.86
CA ASN A 310 -17.90 -8.13 4.32
C ASN A 310 -18.07 -8.65 5.77
N SER A 311 -19.16 -8.26 6.41
CA SER A 311 -19.42 -8.61 7.81
C SER A 311 -19.55 -10.12 8.04
N GLU A 312 -20.01 -10.88 7.07
CA GLU A 312 -20.19 -12.34 7.17
C GLU A 312 -18.85 -13.07 7.34
N LEU A 313 -17.77 -12.50 6.76
CA LEU A 313 -16.41 -13.06 6.86
C LEU A 313 -15.68 -12.64 8.14
N LYS A 314 -16.18 -11.60 8.85
CA LYS A 314 -15.53 -11.03 10.04
C LYS A 314 -16.35 -11.23 11.32
N ASN A 315 -17.68 -11.24 11.27
CA ASN A 315 -18.54 -11.41 12.46
C ASN A 315 -18.74 -12.90 12.80
N VAL A 316 -17.67 -13.63 12.89
CA VAL A 316 -17.60 -15.06 13.25
C VAL A 316 -16.51 -15.26 14.29
N GLU A 317 -16.41 -16.44 14.86
CA GLU A 317 -15.33 -16.79 15.78
C GLU A 317 -13.96 -16.55 15.13
N LEU A 318 -12.97 -16.14 15.93
CA LEU A 318 -11.65 -15.74 15.43
C LEU A 318 -11.00 -16.80 14.54
N ASP A 319 -11.11 -18.08 14.90
CA ASP A 319 -10.54 -19.18 14.11
C ASP A 319 -11.17 -19.27 12.71
N SER A 320 -12.44 -18.93 12.57
CA SER A 320 -13.19 -18.98 11.32
C SER A 320 -13.13 -17.66 10.54
N ALA A 321 -12.77 -16.56 11.18
CA ALA A 321 -12.72 -15.26 10.54
C ALA A 321 -11.63 -15.21 9.44
N HIS A 322 -11.92 -14.48 8.35
CA HIS A 322 -10.93 -14.25 7.30
C HIS A 322 -9.85 -13.25 7.73
N PHE A 323 -8.64 -13.46 7.23
CA PHE A 323 -7.52 -12.52 7.42
C PHE A 323 -7.76 -11.24 6.61
N GLY A 324 -7.55 -10.07 7.23
CA GLY A 324 -7.57 -8.79 6.57
C GLY A 324 -8.27 -7.68 7.35
N SER A 325 -7.80 -6.47 7.12
CA SER A 325 -8.35 -5.22 7.66
C SER A 325 -8.21 -4.12 6.62
N ILE A 326 -9.03 -3.09 6.67
CA ILE A 326 -8.86 -1.91 5.82
C ILE A 326 -7.82 -0.97 6.42
N GLY A 327 -7.04 -0.29 5.56
CA GLY A 327 -5.93 0.56 5.98
C GLY A 327 -5.79 1.89 5.24
N LEU A 328 -6.30 2.02 4.00
CA LEU A 328 -6.11 3.21 3.16
C LEU A 328 -6.42 4.52 3.91
N GLU A 329 -7.62 4.61 4.49
CA GLU A 329 -8.13 5.81 5.17
C GLU A 329 -7.36 6.18 6.43
N HIS A 330 -6.60 5.26 6.98
CA HIS A 330 -5.90 5.41 8.24
C HIS A 330 -4.39 5.66 8.08
N SER A 331 -3.85 5.43 6.87
CA SER A 331 -2.40 5.44 6.60
C SER A 331 -1.72 6.75 7.00
N PHE A 332 -2.26 7.89 6.60
CA PHE A 332 -1.67 9.20 6.91
C PHE A 332 -1.65 9.46 8.42
N GLY A 333 -2.80 9.35 9.09
CA GLY A 333 -2.90 9.61 10.52
C GLY A 333 -2.10 8.61 11.37
N CYS A 334 -2.08 7.34 10.95
CA CYS A 334 -1.29 6.29 11.58
C CYS A 334 0.21 6.63 11.53
N LEU A 335 0.75 6.97 10.35
CA LEU A 335 2.16 7.34 10.19
C LEU A 335 2.49 8.64 10.94
N LEU A 336 1.61 9.64 10.84
CA LEU A 336 1.81 10.93 11.51
C LEU A 336 1.80 10.81 13.05
N SER A 337 1.17 9.77 13.62
CA SER A 337 1.23 9.52 15.06
C SER A 337 2.56 8.94 15.54
N MET A 338 3.36 8.36 14.63
CA MET A 338 4.62 7.70 14.93
C MET A 338 5.85 8.47 14.43
N PHE A 339 5.69 9.26 13.36
CA PHE A 339 6.77 9.91 12.65
C PHE A 339 6.50 11.40 12.44
N SER A 340 7.54 12.18 12.17
CA SER A 340 7.37 13.58 11.79
C SER A 340 6.61 13.72 10.48
N ILE A 341 6.03 14.90 10.22
CA ILE A 341 5.31 15.14 8.97
C ILE A 341 6.19 14.93 7.72
N THR A 342 7.45 15.32 7.78
CA THR A 342 8.39 15.14 6.66
C THR A 342 8.65 13.67 6.40
N GLU A 343 8.94 12.87 7.42
CA GLU A 343 9.10 11.42 7.31
C GLU A 343 7.82 10.76 6.81
N THR A 344 6.65 11.16 7.34
CA THR A 344 5.35 10.65 6.89
C THR A 344 5.16 10.83 5.38
N ILE A 345 5.42 12.03 4.85
CA ILE A 345 5.27 12.28 3.41
C ILE A 345 6.29 11.50 2.58
N GLU A 346 7.53 11.43 3.04
CA GLU A 346 8.55 10.60 2.39
C GLU A 346 8.14 9.13 2.33
N LEU A 347 7.65 8.56 3.43
CA LEU A 347 7.20 7.16 3.51
C LEU A 347 6.01 6.86 2.58
N LEU A 348 5.12 7.82 2.37
CA LEU A 348 3.96 7.69 1.48
C LEU A 348 4.30 7.90 0.00
N THR A 349 5.46 8.46 -0.34
CA THR A 349 5.82 8.81 -1.73
C THR A 349 6.96 7.97 -2.30
N ARG A 350 7.97 7.61 -1.52
CA ARG A 350 9.22 7.01 -2.00
C ARG A 350 9.10 5.64 -2.69
N GLY A 351 7.99 4.93 -2.46
CA GLY A 351 7.74 3.63 -3.10
C GLY A 351 7.52 3.69 -4.61
N LYS A 352 7.18 4.87 -5.17
CA LYS A 352 6.93 5.07 -6.61
C LYS A 352 8.10 4.64 -7.48
N SER A 353 9.30 5.05 -7.12
CA SER A 353 10.52 4.81 -7.89
C SER A 353 10.80 3.32 -8.09
N ARG A 354 10.55 2.48 -7.08
CA ARG A 354 10.75 1.03 -7.17
C ARG A 354 9.90 0.40 -8.25
N PHE A 355 8.67 0.87 -8.42
CA PHE A 355 7.70 0.35 -9.39
C PHE A 355 7.71 1.11 -10.73
N GLY A 356 8.69 1.98 -10.95
CA GLY A 356 8.78 2.76 -12.19
C GLY A 356 7.63 3.77 -12.39
N ILE A 357 6.96 4.16 -11.30
CA ILE A 357 5.93 5.20 -11.32
C ILE A 357 6.62 6.56 -11.30
N ALA A 358 6.26 7.42 -12.26
CA ALA A 358 6.86 8.74 -12.38
C ALA A 358 6.57 9.60 -11.14
N GLU A 359 7.59 10.28 -10.65
CA GLU A 359 7.49 11.30 -9.61
C GLU A 359 7.31 12.67 -10.29
N HIS A 360 6.36 13.44 -9.79
CA HIS A 360 6.04 14.77 -10.29
C HIS A 360 6.31 15.80 -9.19
N THR A 361 7.50 16.41 -9.23
CA THR A 361 7.86 17.51 -8.33
C THR A 361 6.90 18.68 -8.49
N ILE A 362 6.55 19.33 -7.37
CA ILE A 362 5.67 20.51 -7.38
C ILE A 362 6.46 21.72 -7.89
N GLU A 363 6.50 21.86 -9.21
CA GLU A 363 7.21 22.92 -9.95
C GLU A 363 6.37 23.43 -11.13
N VAL A 364 6.64 24.65 -11.55
CA VAL A 364 5.98 25.21 -12.74
C VAL A 364 6.35 24.39 -13.98
N GLY A 365 5.36 23.99 -14.74
CA GLY A 365 5.48 23.14 -15.94
C GLY A 365 5.31 21.66 -15.67
N ALA A 366 5.33 21.21 -14.42
CA ALA A 366 5.12 19.81 -14.07
C ALA A 366 3.63 19.40 -14.14
N THR A 367 3.38 18.13 -14.39
CA THR A 367 2.05 17.54 -14.24
C THR A 367 1.63 17.60 -12.77
N ALA A 368 0.40 18.07 -12.51
CA ALA A 368 -0.15 18.08 -11.17
C ALA A 368 -0.49 16.66 -10.72
N ASP A 369 0.21 16.21 -9.71
CA ASP A 369 0.01 14.96 -8.96
C ASP A 369 0.18 15.32 -7.48
N ILE A 370 -0.91 15.77 -6.84
CA ILE A 370 -0.86 16.48 -5.56
C ILE A 370 -1.85 15.87 -4.57
N ALA A 371 -1.38 15.58 -3.36
CA ALA A 371 -2.21 15.29 -2.19
C ALA A 371 -2.42 16.58 -1.36
N LEU A 372 -3.66 16.76 -0.86
CA LEU A 372 -4.05 17.91 -0.03
C LEU A 372 -4.39 17.42 1.38
N PHE A 373 -3.76 17.98 2.40
CA PHE A 373 -3.92 17.53 3.77
C PHE A 373 -3.59 18.63 4.79
N THR A 374 -3.85 18.35 6.06
CA THR A 374 -3.33 19.11 7.21
C THR A 374 -2.79 18.17 8.28
N PRO A 375 -1.63 18.45 8.88
CA PRO A 375 -1.13 17.68 10.02
C PRO A 375 -1.85 18.01 11.33
N HIS A 376 -2.73 19.01 11.34
CA HIS A 376 -3.42 19.50 12.52
C HIS A 376 -4.77 18.86 12.74
N GLY A 377 -5.19 18.84 14.00
CA GLY A 377 -6.43 18.22 14.43
C GLY A 377 -6.31 16.71 14.64
N THR A 378 -7.34 16.13 15.21
CA THR A 378 -7.45 14.69 15.46
C THR A 378 -8.84 14.22 15.07
N SER A 379 -8.99 12.95 14.71
CA SER A 379 -10.27 12.33 14.39
C SER A 379 -10.36 10.96 15.04
N GLU A 380 -11.45 10.70 15.75
CA GLU A 380 -11.76 9.36 16.23
C GLU A 380 -12.33 8.51 15.08
N ILE A 381 -11.76 7.33 14.91
CA ILE A 381 -12.17 6.40 13.87
C ILE A 381 -13.38 5.61 14.35
N SER A 382 -14.46 5.69 13.60
CA SER A 382 -15.71 4.96 13.87
C SER A 382 -16.21 4.32 12.57
N LYS A 383 -17.16 3.38 12.68
CA LYS A 383 -17.80 2.81 11.48
C LYS A 383 -18.46 3.89 10.59
N ALA A 384 -18.94 4.99 11.19
CA ALA A 384 -19.57 6.08 10.47
C ALA A 384 -18.58 6.97 9.71
N SER A 385 -17.33 7.08 10.20
CA SER A 385 -16.28 7.89 9.55
C SER A 385 -15.54 7.15 8.42
N ILE A 386 -15.74 5.84 8.25
CA ILE A 386 -15.13 5.03 7.21
C ILE A 386 -15.94 5.14 5.91
N PHE A 387 -15.27 5.46 4.80
CA PHE A 387 -15.87 5.60 3.46
C PHE A 387 -15.83 4.31 2.65
N SER A 388 -14.88 3.40 2.92
CA SER A 388 -14.87 2.06 2.34
C SER A 388 -16.22 1.36 2.54
N SER A 389 -16.68 0.56 1.58
CA SER A 389 -17.94 -0.18 1.67
C SER A 389 -17.91 -1.15 2.86
N SER A 390 -16.82 -1.89 2.99
CA SER A 390 -16.56 -2.73 4.16
C SER A 390 -16.02 -1.91 5.34
N LYS A 391 -16.42 -2.31 6.55
CA LYS A 391 -16.09 -1.60 7.81
C LYS A 391 -15.17 -2.40 8.73
N ASN A 392 -14.46 -3.40 8.19
CA ASN A 392 -13.54 -4.28 8.92
C ASN A 392 -12.20 -3.58 9.21
N SER A 393 -12.22 -2.58 10.06
CA SER A 393 -11.04 -1.80 10.45
C SER A 393 -10.61 -2.11 11.88
N LEU A 394 -9.32 -2.46 12.05
CA LEU A 394 -8.68 -2.55 13.35
C LEU A 394 -8.49 -1.17 14.03
N PHE A 395 -8.55 -0.09 13.25
CA PHE A 395 -8.39 1.27 13.77
C PHE A 395 -9.65 1.85 14.43
N ILE A 396 -10.81 1.15 14.42
CA ILE A 396 -12.02 1.63 15.09
C ILE A 396 -11.75 1.86 16.58
N GLY A 397 -12.14 3.04 17.09
CA GLY A 397 -11.86 3.49 18.45
C GLY A 397 -10.51 4.19 18.64
N GLN A 398 -9.62 4.16 17.64
CA GLN A 398 -8.37 4.92 17.69
C GLN A 398 -8.62 6.39 17.33
N THR A 399 -7.84 7.27 17.95
CA THR A 399 -7.80 8.70 17.60
C THR A 399 -6.51 8.99 16.85
N LEU A 400 -6.61 9.37 15.59
CA LEU A 400 -5.47 9.62 14.72
C LEU A 400 -5.32 11.12 14.41
N PRO A 401 -4.08 11.64 14.34
CA PRO A 401 -3.80 13.04 14.01
C PRO A 401 -3.94 13.32 12.51
N GLY A 402 -4.16 14.61 12.20
CA GLY A 402 -4.21 15.12 10.84
C GLY A 402 -5.48 14.77 10.08
N LYS A 403 -5.62 15.37 8.91
CA LYS A 403 -6.75 15.13 7.98
C LYS A 403 -6.26 15.21 6.54
N VAL A 404 -6.86 14.41 5.68
CA VAL A 404 -6.68 14.47 4.23
C VAL A 404 -7.92 15.10 3.62
N PHE A 405 -7.72 16.02 2.67
CA PHE A 405 -8.79 16.69 1.97
C PHE A 405 -9.03 16.13 0.57
N GLY A 406 -8.11 15.34 0.04
CA GLY A 406 -8.22 14.72 -1.27
C GLY A 406 -7.00 14.95 -2.16
N VAL A 407 -7.21 14.87 -3.48
CA VAL A 407 -6.14 14.91 -4.47
C VAL A 407 -6.48 15.79 -5.67
N VAL A 408 -5.43 16.30 -6.33
CA VAL A 408 -5.49 16.89 -7.68
C VAL A 408 -4.50 16.13 -8.55
N ALA A 409 -5.00 15.24 -9.40
CA ALA A 409 -4.18 14.38 -10.25
C ALA A 409 -4.94 13.96 -11.52
N GLN A 410 -4.24 13.46 -12.53
CA GLN A 410 -4.81 12.98 -13.79
C GLN A 410 -5.76 14.01 -14.45
N GLY A 411 -5.46 15.33 -14.33
CA GLY A 411 -6.31 16.40 -14.83
C GLY A 411 -7.66 16.53 -14.11
N LYS A 412 -7.82 15.96 -12.92
CA LYS A 412 -9.04 15.96 -12.10
C LYS A 412 -8.77 16.46 -10.70
N SER A 413 -9.83 16.91 -10.05
CA SER A 413 -9.84 17.29 -8.63
C SER A 413 -10.88 16.46 -7.90
N LYS A 414 -10.47 15.80 -6.87
CA LYS A 414 -11.30 15.09 -5.89
C LYS A 414 -11.00 15.68 -4.52
N VAL A 415 -11.71 16.73 -4.15
CA VAL A 415 -11.54 17.42 -2.86
C VAL A 415 -12.84 17.35 -2.09
N TYR A 416 -12.74 16.98 -0.85
CA TYR A 416 -13.88 16.71 0.03
C TYR A 416 -13.92 17.72 1.18
N ASN A 417 -15.12 17.99 1.65
CA ASN A 417 -15.30 18.71 2.91
C ASN A 417 -15.01 17.73 4.05
N ALA A 418 -14.06 18.07 4.86
CA ALA A 418 -13.64 17.27 6.02
C ALA A 418 -14.67 17.40 7.17
#